data_68da63d4067c94f821fb24d52519def5
#
_entry.id   68da63d4067c94f821fb24d52519def5
#
_cell.length_a   1.000
_cell.length_b   1.000
_cell.length_c   1.000
_cell.angle_alpha   90.00
_cell.angle_beta   90.00
_cell.angle_gamma   90.00
#
_symmetry.space_group_name_H-M   'P 1'
#
loop_
_entity.id
_entity.type
_entity.pdbx_description
1 polymer ?
#
loop_
_entity_poly.entity_id
_entity_poly.type
_entity_poly.pdbx_seq_one_letter_code
_entity_poly.pdbx_strand_id
1 'polypeptide(L)'
;EFEQLQSDLDPLGLFTGETGQDAVSNPQVSFEVGDDRLDSFKSHNHAEVMLSLDNTYDQSEFFEFDKRLQKILGQENLSYVVEPKIDGVAVSLSYHKGRLQQAVTRGNGIQGDIITQNILHLTELPREICSADVPYFMEIRGEIYMEHDEFLRIILAREDLGERLYGNPRNLAAGTVILLVALEA
;
A
#
# COMPACT_ATOMS: atom_id res chain seq x y z
N GLU A 1 12.18 22.44 8.34
CA GLU A 1 11.32 21.88 9.41
C GLU A 1 10.92 20.43 9.07
N PHE A 2 10.49 20.15 7.84
CA PHE A 2 10.11 18.78 7.41
C PHE A 2 11.31 17.82 7.38
N GLU A 3 12.45 18.25 6.85
CA GLU A 3 13.71 17.49 6.86
C GLU A 3 14.21 17.21 8.28
N GLN A 4 14.00 18.15 9.21
CA GLN A 4 14.36 17.98 10.61
C GLN A 4 13.48 16.94 11.30
N LEU A 5 12.16 16.98 11.04
CA LEU A 5 11.21 15.96 11.55
C LEU A 5 11.50 14.57 10.98
N GLN A 6 11.91 14.48 9.73
CA GLN A 6 12.27 13.22 9.08
C GLN A 6 13.57 12.65 9.69
N SER A 7 14.56 13.49 9.95
CA SER A 7 15.79 13.14 10.66
C SER A 7 15.54 12.71 12.11
N ASP A 8 14.58 13.35 12.79
CA ASP A 8 14.23 13.04 14.17
C ASP A 8 13.41 11.72 14.28
N LEU A 9 12.65 11.37 13.24
CA LEU A 9 11.87 10.14 13.16
C LEU A 9 12.66 8.95 12.62
N ASP A 10 13.70 9.20 11.82
CA ASP A 10 14.60 8.17 11.28
C ASP A 10 16.08 8.50 11.50
N PRO A 11 16.54 8.65 12.76
CA PRO A 11 17.92 8.99 13.05
C PRO A 11 18.93 7.93 12.61
N LEU A 12 18.46 6.75 12.16
CA LEU A 12 19.29 5.64 11.69
C LEU A 12 19.15 5.38 10.19
N GLY A 13 18.37 6.20 9.46
CA GLY A 13 18.14 6.02 8.01
C GLY A 13 17.44 4.72 7.65
N LEU A 14 16.64 4.15 8.56
CA LEU A 14 15.97 2.86 8.37
C LEU A 14 14.76 2.95 7.45
N PHE A 15 14.21 4.16 7.30
CA PHE A 15 12.98 4.39 6.55
C PHE A 15 13.19 5.21 5.27
N THR A 16 14.28 5.97 5.16
CA THR A 16 14.52 6.90 4.05
C THR A 16 15.40 6.36 2.92
N GLY A 17 16.02 5.18 3.08
CA GLY A 17 16.85 4.57 2.03
C GLY A 17 18.07 5.40 1.58
N GLU A 18 18.37 6.53 2.23
CA GLU A 18 19.58 7.31 1.95
C GLU A 18 20.82 6.65 2.57
N THR A 19 21.60 6.04 1.71
CA THR A 19 22.92 5.51 2.07
C THR A 19 23.90 6.66 2.27
N GLY A 20 24.15 7.04 3.53
CA GLY A 20 25.36 7.77 3.87
C GLY A 20 26.57 6.95 3.46
N GLN A 21 27.46 7.53 2.66
CA GLN A 21 28.75 6.94 2.29
C GLN A 21 29.61 6.89 3.55
N ASP A 22 29.58 5.78 4.24
CA ASP A 22 30.64 5.22 5.11
C ASP A 22 30.04 4.02 5.85
N ALA A 23 29.75 2.94 5.11
CA ALA A 23 29.23 1.71 5.68
C ALA A 23 30.26 0.60 5.59
N VAL A 24 30.62 0.12 6.74
CA VAL A 24 31.10 -1.24 6.96
C VAL A 24 30.19 -2.20 6.20
N SER A 25 30.77 -3.06 5.38
CA SER A 25 30.11 -4.03 4.49
C SER A 25 29.14 -4.94 5.25
N ASN A 26 27.89 -4.53 5.28
CA ASN A 26 26.76 -5.39 5.62
C ASN A 26 26.10 -5.84 4.30
N PRO A 27 25.67 -7.10 4.14
CA PRO A 27 25.00 -7.51 2.92
C PRO A 27 23.76 -6.63 2.72
N GLN A 28 23.72 -5.92 1.59
CA GLN A 28 22.61 -5.09 1.18
C GLN A 28 21.37 -5.98 1.07
N VAL A 29 20.48 -5.89 2.03
CA VAL A 29 19.11 -6.35 1.85
C VAL A 29 18.43 -5.26 1.03
N SER A 30 18.45 -5.38 -0.28
CA SER A 30 17.63 -4.57 -1.17
C SER A 30 16.18 -5.02 -0.96
N PHE A 31 15.38 -4.20 -0.30
CA PHE A 31 13.93 -4.37 -0.29
C PHE A 31 13.43 -3.99 -1.68
N GLU A 32 13.40 -4.95 -2.59
CA GLU A 32 12.70 -4.80 -3.86
C GLU A 32 11.20 -4.77 -3.56
N VAL A 33 10.63 -3.58 -3.56
CA VAL A 33 9.18 -3.43 -3.68
C VAL A 33 8.82 -4.01 -5.04
N GLY A 34 8.06 -5.10 -5.07
CA GLY A 34 7.59 -5.67 -6.34
C GLY A 34 6.86 -4.60 -7.14
N ASP A 35 7.19 -4.47 -8.41
CA ASP A 35 6.55 -3.52 -9.33
C ASP A 35 5.31 -4.17 -9.94
N ASP A 36 4.13 -3.67 -9.59
CA ASP A 36 2.82 -4.14 -10.05
C ASP A 36 2.21 -3.23 -11.13
N ARG A 37 3.02 -2.32 -11.72
CA ARG A 37 2.57 -1.45 -12.83
C ARG A 37 2.38 -2.23 -14.13
N LEU A 38 1.39 -1.80 -14.91
CA LEU A 38 1.18 -2.27 -16.27
C LEU A 38 1.51 -1.17 -17.29
N ASP A 39 2.16 -1.53 -18.38
CA ASP A 39 2.56 -0.60 -19.44
C ASP A 39 1.38 0.12 -20.13
N SER A 40 0.16 -0.39 -19.96
CA SER A 40 -1.05 0.16 -20.58
C SER A 40 -1.70 1.30 -19.79
N PHE A 41 -1.28 1.54 -18.54
CA PHE A 41 -1.87 2.56 -17.69
C PHE A 41 -1.07 3.86 -17.67
N LYS A 42 -1.78 4.97 -17.47
CA LYS A 42 -1.13 6.24 -17.12
C LYS A 42 -0.57 6.14 -15.72
N SER A 43 0.71 6.37 -15.57
CA SER A 43 1.38 6.36 -14.28
C SER A 43 1.30 7.72 -13.59
N HIS A 44 1.37 7.70 -12.27
CA HIS A 44 1.43 8.88 -11.42
C HIS A 44 2.49 8.70 -10.34
N ASN A 45 3.30 9.73 -10.08
CA ASN A 45 4.26 9.73 -9.00
C ASN A 45 3.56 10.03 -7.68
N HIS A 46 3.82 9.22 -6.66
CA HIS A 46 3.31 9.49 -5.32
C HIS A 46 3.95 10.76 -4.74
N ALA A 47 3.16 11.56 -4.01
CA ALA A 47 3.67 12.72 -3.28
C ALA A 47 4.65 12.28 -2.17
N GLU A 48 4.31 11.17 -1.52
CA GLU A 48 5.11 10.50 -0.49
C GLU A 48 5.28 9.03 -0.88
N VAL A 49 6.48 8.48 -0.69
CA VAL A 49 6.76 7.08 -1.03
C VAL A 49 5.82 6.12 -0.31
N MET A 50 5.29 5.13 -1.01
CA MET A 50 4.49 4.05 -0.45
C MET A 50 5.40 2.87 -0.07
N LEU A 51 5.90 2.91 1.15
CA LEU A 51 6.82 1.91 1.68
C LEU A 51 6.17 0.53 1.83
N SER A 52 7.00 -0.51 1.79
CA SER A 52 6.62 -1.86 2.19
C SER A 52 6.70 -2.00 3.71
N LEU A 53 5.88 -2.88 4.27
CA LEU A 53 6.01 -3.29 5.66
C LEU A 53 7.02 -4.43 5.76
N ASP A 54 7.85 -4.37 6.80
CA ASP A 54 8.75 -5.45 7.15
C ASP A 54 8.00 -6.62 7.78
N ASN A 55 8.56 -7.82 7.74
CA ASN A 55 7.92 -9.02 8.28
C ASN A 55 8.69 -9.51 9.50
N THR A 56 7.97 -10.09 10.46
CA THR A 56 8.51 -10.91 11.54
C THR A 56 7.84 -12.26 11.50
N TYR A 57 8.61 -13.34 11.56
CA TYR A 57 8.09 -14.69 11.39
C TYR A 57 8.07 -15.49 12.70
N ASP A 58 8.82 -15.03 13.70
CA ASP A 58 8.89 -15.69 15.00
C ASP A 58 8.98 -14.70 16.16
N GLN A 59 8.91 -15.24 17.38
CA GLN A 59 8.95 -14.48 18.61
C GLN A 59 10.30 -13.77 18.83
N SER A 60 11.38 -14.34 18.37
CA SER A 60 12.74 -13.77 18.50
C SER A 60 12.85 -12.50 17.69
N GLU A 61 12.42 -12.54 16.42
CA GLU A 61 12.40 -11.39 15.53
C GLU A 61 11.49 -10.26 16.06
N PHE A 62 10.35 -10.63 16.67
CA PHE A 62 9.48 -9.65 17.32
C PHE A 62 10.16 -8.97 18.50
N PHE A 63 10.89 -9.70 19.35
CA PHE A 63 11.64 -9.10 20.45
C PHE A 63 12.80 -8.23 19.97
N GLU A 64 13.44 -8.56 18.86
CA GLU A 64 14.46 -7.72 18.25
C GLU A 64 13.85 -6.42 17.71
N PHE A 65 12.69 -6.49 17.07
CA PHE A 65 11.92 -5.33 16.65
C PHE A 65 11.55 -4.43 17.84
N ASP A 66 11.01 -5.00 18.91
CA ASP A 66 10.65 -4.26 20.13
C ASP A 66 11.87 -3.54 20.73
N LYS A 67 13.00 -4.23 20.89
CA LYS A 67 14.27 -3.63 21.38
C LYS A 67 14.76 -2.50 20.49
N ARG A 68 14.64 -2.65 19.18
CA ARG A 68 15.01 -1.61 18.22
C ARG A 68 14.15 -0.37 18.42
N LEU A 69 12.84 -0.53 18.54
CA LEU A 69 11.92 0.57 18.79
C LEU A 69 12.17 1.25 20.16
N GLN A 70 12.39 0.48 21.22
CA GLN A 70 12.74 1.01 22.54
C GLN A 70 13.98 1.92 22.46
N LYS A 71 15.00 1.49 21.70
CA LYS A 71 16.22 2.26 21.50
C LYS A 71 15.98 3.55 20.71
N ILE A 72 15.18 3.49 19.65
CA ILE A 72 14.85 4.65 18.79
C ILE A 72 14.04 5.68 19.58
N LEU A 73 13.02 5.22 20.32
CA LEU A 73 12.09 6.08 21.04
C LEU A 73 12.60 6.51 22.43
N GLY A 74 13.68 5.89 22.93
CA GLY A 74 14.17 6.13 24.29
C GLY A 74 13.19 5.73 25.40
N GLN A 75 12.31 4.76 25.13
CA GLN A 75 11.27 4.28 26.05
C GLN A 75 11.38 2.77 26.22
N GLU A 76 11.33 2.30 27.48
CA GLU A 76 11.40 0.86 27.79
C GLU A 76 10.06 0.13 27.64
N ASN A 77 8.94 0.84 27.84
CA ASN A 77 7.61 0.27 27.77
C ASN A 77 6.86 0.88 26.58
N LEU A 78 6.65 0.10 25.54
CA LEU A 78 5.90 0.50 24.36
C LEU A 78 4.49 -0.09 24.37
N SER A 79 3.54 0.70 23.87
CA SER A 79 2.19 0.23 23.62
C SER A 79 2.00 -0.03 22.13
N TYR A 80 1.39 -1.15 21.78
CA TYR A 80 1.15 -1.56 20.41
C TYR A 80 -0.34 -1.63 20.11
N VAL A 81 -0.71 -1.23 18.90
CA VAL A 81 -2.00 -1.56 18.29
C VAL A 81 -1.77 -2.76 17.36
N VAL A 82 -2.60 -3.78 17.50
CA VAL A 82 -2.53 -4.99 16.66
C VAL A 82 -3.72 -4.99 15.72
N GLU A 83 -3.44 -5.08 14.43
CA GLU A 83 -4.44 -5.06 13.37
C GLU A 83 -4.21 -6.22 12.39
N PRO A 84 -5.26 -6.77 11.75
CA PRO A 84 -5.09 -7.69 10.64
C PRO A 84 -4.36 -7.01 9.48
N LYS A 85 -3.31 -7.65 8.96
CA LYS A 85 -2.69 -7.21 7.71
C LYS A 85 -3.50 -7.78 6.55
N ILE A 86 -4.40 -6.96 6.02
CA ILE A 86 -5.23 -7.34 4.87
C ILE A 86 -4.33 -7.59 3.65
N ASP A 87 -4.63 -8.64 2.91
CA ASP A 87 -3.92 -9.01 1.68
C ASP A 87 -4.75 -8.63 0.45
N GLY A 88 -4.31 -7.61 -0.25
CA GLY A 88 -5.01 -7.05 -1.40
C GLY A 88 -4.09 -6.21 -2.28
N VAL A 89 -4.63 -5.12 -2.82
CA VAL A 89 -3.93 -4.14 -3.65
C VAL A 89 -3.84 -2.82 -2.92
N ALA A 90 -2.63 -2.40 -2.60
CA ALA A 90 -2.41 -1.12 -1.95
C ALA A 90 -2.77 0.04 -2.89
N VAL A 91 -3.50 1.01 -2.37
CA VAL A 91 -4.00 2.17 -3.11
C VAL A 91 -3.79 3.46 -2.33
N SER A 92 -3.45 4.52 -3.06
CA SER A 92 -3.48 5.90 -2.59
C SER A 92 -4.67 6.62 -3.21
N LEU A 93 -5.51 7.23 -2.36
CA LEU A 93 -6.72 7.96 -2.71
C LEU A 93 -6.51 9.44 -2.41
N SER A 94 -6.49 10.27 -3.44
CA SER A 94 -6.35 11.72 -3.28
C SER A 94 -7.71 12.41 -3.32
N TYR A 95 -8.00 13.16 -2.27
CA TYR A 95 -9.20 13.98 -2.13
C TYR A 95 -8.84 15.46 -2.16
N HIS A 96 -9.67 16.24 -2.85
CA HIS A 96 -9.56 17.68 -2.93
C HIS A 96 -10.88 18.32 -2.47
N LYS A 97 -10.85 19.08 -1.39
CA LYS A 97 -12.06 19.62 -0.75
C LYS A 97 -13.11 18.54 -0.47
N GLY A 98 -12.67 17.40 0.03
CA GLY A 98 -13.51 16.25 0.34
C GLY A 98 -13.96 15.41 -0.85
N ARG A 99 -13.64 15.77 -2.09
CA ARG A 99 -14.02 14.99 -3.29
C ARG A 99 -12.87 14.15 -3.80
N LEU A 100 -13.14 12.88 -4.06
CA LEU A 100 -12.17 11.98 -4.68
C LEU A 100 -11.78 12.50 -6.06
N GLN A 101 -10.48 12.71 -6.26
CA GLN A 101 -9.91 13.17 -7.51
C GLN A 101 -9.16 12.08 -8.24
N GLN A 102 -8.39 11.30 -7.51
CA GLN A 102 -7.51 10.31 -8.10
C GLN A 102 -7.32 9.12 -7.17
N ALA A 103 -7.15 7.95 -7.78
CA ALA A 103 -6.69 6.73 -7.12
C ALA A 103 -5.52 6.16 -7.90
N VAL A 104 -4.49 5.74 -7.17
CA VAL A 104 -3.24 5.25 -7.73
C VAL A 104 -2.82 3.99 -7.00
N THR A 105 -2.43 2.94 -7.72
CA THR A 105 -1.84 1.73 -7.10
C THR A 105 -0.49 2.08 -6.47
N ARG A 106 0.00 1.24 -5.55
CA ARG A 106 1.33 1.43 -4.99
C ARG A 106 2.43 1.43 -6.07
N GLY A 107 2.30 0.54 -7.07
CA GLY A 107 3.34 0.30 -8.06
C GLY A 107 4.66 -0.10 -7.40
N ASN A 108 5.75 0.56 -7.78
CA ASN A 108 7.08 0.35 -7.18
C ASN A 108 7.32 1.18 -5.90
N GLY A 109 6.28 1.83 -5.38
CA GLY A 109 6.35 2.70 -4.21
C GLY A 109 6.61 4.17 -4.53
N ILE A 110 7.26 4.49 -5.62
CA ILE A 110 7.52 5.87 -6.12
C ILE A 110 6.46 6.27 -7.13
N GLN A 111 6.08 5.35 -7.99
CA GLN A 111 5.14 5.55 -9.08
C GLN A 111 4.18 4.36 -9.16
N GLY A 112 2.89 4.65 -9.34
CA GLY A 112 1.84 3.65 -9.51
C GLY A 112 0.92 3.97 -10.70
N ASP A 113 0.00 3.07 -11.00
CA ASP A 113 -0.97 3.19 -12.07
C ASP A 113 -2.22 3.93 -11.61
N ILE A 114 -2.73 4.84 -12.46
CA ILE A 114 -3.98 5.55 -12.19
C ILE A 114 -5.14 4.60 -12.45
N ILE A 115 -5.89 4.29 -11.38
CA ILE A 115 -7.03 3.36 -11.39
C ILE A 115 -8.34 4.05 -11.00
N THR A 116 -8.40 5.38 -11.09
CA THR A 116 -9.54 6.17 -10.61
C THR A 116 -10.87 5.68 -11.17
N GLN A 117 -10.96 5.45 -12.47
CA GLN A 117 -12.22 5.02 -13.11
C GLN A 117 -12.67 3.64 -12.61
N ASN A 118 -11.73 2.73 -12.40
CA ASN A 118 -12.00 1.37 -11.97
C ASN A 118 -12.60 1.33 -10.56
N ILE A 119 -12.01 2.09 -9.63
CA ILE A 119 -12.47 2.08 -8.24
C ILE A 119 -13.78 2.82 -8.02
N LEU A 120 -14.23 3.63 -8.99
CA LEU A 120 -15.56 4.26 -8.91
C LEU A 120 -16.71 3.22 -8.94
N HIS A 121 -16.44 1.99 -9.33
CA HIS A 121 -17.40 0.88 -9.24
C HIS A 121 -17.50 0.29 -7.83
N LEU A 122 -16.56 0.60 -6.94
CA LEU A 122 -16.66 0.17 -5.54
C LEU A 122 -17.70 1.02 -4.81
N THR A 123 -18.79 0.36 -4.39
CA THR A 123 -19.96 1.03 -3.76
C THR A 123 -19.64 1.59 -2.37
N GLU A 124 -18.72 0.97 -1.67
CA GLU A 124 -18.31 1.34 -0.31
C GLU A 124 -17.26 2.46 -0.28
N LEU A 125 -16.70 2.82 -1.45
CA LEU A 125 -15.70 3.88 -1.52
C LEU A 125 -16.36 5.25 -1.36
N PRO A 126 -16.01 6.05 -0.35
CA PRO A 126 -16.50 7.41 -0.21
C PRO A 126 -16.00 8.29 -1.36
N ARG A 127 -16.90 8.69 -2.26
CA ARG A 127 -16.56 9.64 -3.35
C ARG A 127 -16.52 11.08 -2.86
N GLU A 128 -17.23 11.34 -1.77
CA GLU A 128 -17.27 12.65 -1.12
C GLU A 128 -17.25 12.48 0.40
N ILE A 129 -16.40 13.22 1.07
CA ILE A 129 -16.29 13.28 2.52
C ILE A 129 -16.89 14.62 2.96
N CYS A 130 -18.04 14.55 3.62
CA CYS A 130 -18.79 15.71 4.09
C CYS A 130 -18.45 15.97 5.56
N SER A 131 -17.50 16.87 5.81
CA SER A 131 -17.18 17.38 7.14
C SER A 131 -16.77 18.83 7.06
N ALA A 132 -17.04 19.62 8.11
CA ALA A 132 -16.62 21.01 8.17
C ALA A 132 -15.09 21.19 8.22
N ASP A 133 -14.39 20.16 8.71
CA ASP A 133 -12.95 20.18 8.96
C ASP A 133 -12.14 19.43 7.90
N VAL A 134 -12.73 19.15 6.72
CA VAL A 134 -12.01 18.46 5.63
C VAL A 134 -10.88 19.35 5.12
N PRO A 135 -9.63 18.88 5.11
CA PRO A 135 -8.51 19.60 4.54
C PRO A 135 -8.73 19.91 3.06
N TYR A 136 -8.08 20.96 2.56
CA TYR A 136 -8.13 21.31 1.15
C TYR A 136 -7.60 20.17 0.26
N PHE A 137 -6.54 19.50 0.71
CA PHE A 137 -5.99 18.27 0.10
C PHE A 137 -5.81 17.22 1.19
N MET A 138 -6.15 15.97 0.87
CA MET A 138 -5.97 14.82 1.75
C MET A 138 -5.64 13.59 0.90
N GLU A 139 -4.62 12.86 1.30
CA GLU A 139 -4.29 11.55 0.78
C GLU A 139 -4.64 10.47 1.81
N ILE A 140 -5.41 9.47 1.41
CA ILE A 140 -5.75 8.30 2.22
C ILE A 140 -5.16 7.07 1.56
N ARG A 141 -4.41 6.29 2.32
CA ARG A 141 -3.85 5.02 1.87
C ARG A 141 -4.66 3.87 2.44
N GLY A 142 -4.88 2.87 1.62
CA GLY A 142 -5.69 1.71 2.00
C GLY A 142 -5.34 0.49 1.17
N GLU A 143 -6.18 -0.54 1.35
CA GLU A 143 -6.04 -1.81 0.66
C GLU A 143 -7.37 -2.18 0.01
N ILE A 144 -7.35 -2.45 -1.30
CA ILE A 144 -8.49 -3.04 -2.01
C ILE A 144 -8.34 -4.55 -1.91
N TYR A 145 -9.31 -5.21 -1.30
CA TYR A 145 -9.25 -6.65 -1.09
C TYR A 145 -10.55 -7.31 -1.51
N MET A 146 -10.54 -8.62 -1.59
CA MET A 146 -11.69 -9.45 -1.87
C MET A 146 -11.91 -10.42 -0.72
N GLU A 147 -13.15 -10.53 -0.26
CA GLU A 147 -13.53 -11.51 0.74
C GLU A 147 -13.39 -12.93 0.21
N HIS A 148 -13.03 -13.87 1.08
CA HIS A 148 -12.75 -15.25 0.69
C HIS A 148 -13.97 -15.95 0.10
N ASP A 149 -15.14 -15.73 0.68
CA ASP A 149 -16.40 -16.36 0.19
C ASP A 149 -16.78 -15.84 -1.20
N GLU A 150 -16.58 -14.56 -1.44
CA GLU A 150 -16.81 -13.97 -2.76
C GLU A 150 -15.80 -14.47 -3.80
N PHE A 151 -14.53 -14.60 -3.40
CA PHE A 151 -13.53 -15.23 -4.24
C PHE A 151 -13.93 -16.63 -4.68
N LEU A 152 -14.36 -17.49 -3.74
CA LEU A 152 -14.79 -18.85 -4.04
C LEU A 152 -15.99 -18.84 -5.00
N ARG A 153 -16.97 -17.98 -4.78
CA ARG A 153 -18.14 -17.83 -5.66
C ARG A 153 -17.75 -17.51 -7.09
N ILE A 154 -16.81 -16.56 -7.26
CA ILE A 154 -16.33 -16.14 -8.57
C ILE A 154 -15.52 -17.25 -9.24
N ILE A 155 -14.65 -17.94 -8.50
CA ILE A 155 -13.84 -19.04 -9.06
C ILE A 155 -14.71 -20.15 -9.59
N LEU A 156 -15.75 -20.56 -8.84
CA LEU A 156 -16.70 -21.59 -9.31
C LEU A 156 -17.44 -21.15 -10.58
N ALA A 157 -17.92 -19.92 -10.64
CA ALA A 157 -18.60 -19.41 -11.83
C ALA A 157 -17.67 -19.35 -13.05
N ARG A 158 -16.39 -19.01 -12.87
CA ARG A 158 -15.39 -18.97 -13.94
C ARG A 158 -15.01 -20.38 -14.42
N GLU A 159 -14.95 -21.35 -13.49
CA GLU A 159 -14.70 -22.77 -13.82
C GLU A 159 -15.82 -23.33 -14.71
N ASP A 160 -17.09 -23.05 -14.38
CA ASP A 160 -18.24 -23.46 -15.19
C ASP A 160 -18.20 -22.87 -16.59
N LEU A 161 -17.62 -21.68 -16.77
CA LEU A 161 -17.46 -21.01 -18.06
C LEU A 161 -16.18 -21.42 -18.81
N GLY A 162 -15.33 -22.24 -18.20
CA GLY A 162 -14.02 -22.61 -18.77
C GLY A 162 -13.03 -21.46 -18.84
N GLU A 163 -13.19 -20.42 -18.02
CA GLU A 163 -12.33 -19.26 -17.97
C GLU A 163 -11.07 -19.49 -17.12
N ARG A 164 -10.08 -18.61 -17.31
CA ARG A 164 -8.86 -18.66 -16.48
C ARG A 164 -9.18 -18.42 -15.02
N LEU A 165 -8.68 -19.28 -14.15
CA LEU A 165 -8.82 -19.15 -12.70
C LEU A 165 -7.69 -18.32 -12.10
N TYR A 166 -7.98 -17.64 -10.99
CA TYR A 166 -7.01 -16.91 -10.20
C TYR A 166 -6.55 -17.75 -9.01
N GLY A 167 -5.28 -17.65 -8.66
CA GLY A 167 -4.68 -18.47 -7.60
C GLY A 167 -5.06 -18.06 -6.18
N ASN A 168 -5.48 -16.82 -5.96
CA ASN A 168 -5.85 -16.29 -4.65
C ASN A 168 -6.70 -15.01 -4.76
N PRO A 169 -7.37 -14.59 -3.65
CA PRO A 169 -8.21 -13.38 -3.62
C PRO A 169 -7.49 -12.10 -4.04
N ARG A 170 -6.23 -11.92 -3.63
CA ARG A 170 -5.41 -10.77 -3.99
C ARG A 170 -5.22 -10.66 -5.50
N ASN A 171 -4.89 -11.77 -6.16
CA ASN A 171 -4.67 -11.78 -7.61
C ASN A 171 -5.98 -11.50 -8.38
N LEU A 172 -7.11 -11.96 -7.86
CA LEU A 172 -8.42 -11.64 -8.44
C LEU A 172 -8.77 -10.17 -8.23
N ALA A 173 -8.55 -9.62 -7.03
CA ALA A 173 -8.76 -8.19 -6.75
C ALA A 173 -7.87 -7.32 -7.66
N ALA A 174 -6.58 -7.65 -7.78
CA ALA A 174 -5.65 -6.95 -8.67
C ALA A 174 -6.11 -7.03 -10.12
N GLY A 175 -6.46 -8.21 -10.60
CA GLY A 175 -6.97 -8.41 -11.95
C GLY A 175 -8.24 -7.59 -12.22
N THR A 176 -9.18 -7.56 -11.29
CA THR A 176 -10.44 -6.82 -11.42
C THR A 176 -10.19 -5.32 -11.47
N VAL A 177 -9.38 -4.79 -10.55
CA VAL A 177 -9.08 -3.35 -10.47
C VAL A 177 -8.31 -2.87 -11.71
N ILE A 178 -7.47 -3.72 -12.28
CA ILE A 178 -6.62 -3.38 -13.41
C ILE A 178 -7.33 -3.66 -14.76
N LEU A 179 -8.11 -4.73 -14.87
CA LEU A 179 -8.73 -5.14 -16.14
C LEU A 179 -9.96 -4.32 -16.56
N LEU A 180 -10.64 -3.63 -15.63
CA LEU A 180 -11.84 -2.84 -15.94
C LEU A 180 -11.59 -1.73 -16.97
N VAL A 181 -10.36 -1.22 -17.11
CA VAL A 181 -9.98 -0.21 -18.12
C VAL A 181 -9.74 -0.82 -19.49
N ALA A 182 -9.38 -2.09 -19.58
CA ALA A 182 -9.09 -2.74 -20.87
C ALA A 182 -10.37 -3.05 -21.69
N LEU A 183 -11.56 -2.91 -21.11
CA LEU A 183 -12.84 -3.17 -21.78
C LEU A 183 -13.49 -1.93 -22.42
N GLU A 184 -12.95 -0.73 -22.17
CA GLU A 184 -13.45 0.54 -22.72
C GLU A 184 -12.51 1.16 -23.79
N ALA A 185 -11.43 0.46 -24.16
CA ALA A 185 -10.52 0.84 -25.23
C ALA A 185 -10.69 -0.07 -26.45
#